data_49289e294cde4afeb8b878c62622f84c
#
_entry.id   49289e294cde4afeb8b878c62622f84c
#
_cell.length_a   1.000
_cell.length_b   1.000
_cell.length_c   1.000
_cell.angle_alpha   90.00
_cell.angle_beta   90.00
_cell.angle_gamma   90.00
#
_symmetry.space_group_name_H-M   'P 1'
#
loop_
_entity.id
_entity.type
_entity.pdbx_description
1 polymer ?
#
loop_
_entity_poly.entity_id
_entity_poly.type
_entity_poly.pdbx_seq_one_letter_code
_entity_poly.pdbx_strand_id
1 'polypeptide(L)'
;MKFLKYLSIILVSSILSINHAFSEKWDMALAYGAGNFHSANATEFAKNVTEKSGGKLTIVTHPGGSLFKGGEIFRAVRTGQAQIGERFMSALGKEDPLLEVDSQ
;
A
#
# COMPACT_ATOMS: atom_id res chain seq x y z
N MET A 1 20.14 -36.23 30.87
CA MET A 1 18.86 -36.54 30.22
C MET A 1 17.81 -35.42 30.36
N LYS A 2 17.78 -34.68 31.43
CA LYS A 2 16.89 -33.51 31.58
C LYS A 2 17.25 -32.35 30.65
N PHE A 3 18.51 -32.22 30.24
CA PHE A 3 19.01 -31.20 29.32
C PHE A 3 18.40 -31.24 27.92
N LEU A 4 18.17 -32.43 27.33
CA LEU A 4 17.65 -32.63 26.01
C LEU A 4 16.17 -32.23 25.85
N LYS A 5 15.38 -32.32 26.93
CA LYS A 5 13.98 -31.89 26.94
C LYS A 5 13.84 -30.38 26.86
N TYR A 6 14.70 -29.62 27.56
CA TYR A 6 14.69 -28.15 27.53
C TYR A 6 15.25 -27.60 26.22
N LEU A 7 16.22 -28.26 25.61
CA LEU A 7 16.77 -27.87 24.32
C LEU A 7 15.73 -27.97 23.21
N SER A 8 14.89 -29.01 23.21
CA SER A 8 13.80 -29.20 22.25
C SER A 8 12.71 -28.13 22.39
N ILE A 9 12.38 -27.71 23.60
CA ILE A 9 11.39 -26.65 23.88
C ILE A 9 11.89 -25.29 23.39
N ILE A 10 13.17 -24.98 23.59
CA ILE A 10 13.79 -23.74 23.13
C ILE A 10 13.81 -23.66 21.60
N LEU A 11 14.08 -24.77 20.92
CA LEU A 11 14.12 -24.84 19.45
C LEU A 11 12.73 -24.60 18.85
N VAL A 12 11.68 -25.19 19.44
CA VAL A 12 10.29 -25.01 18.98
C VAL A 12 9.82 -23.56 19.18
N SER A 13 10.19 -22.91 20.31
CA SER A 13 9.87 -21.52 20.56
C SER A 13 10.54 -20.57 19.56
N SER A 14 11.76 -20.88 19.11
CA SER A 14 12.49 -20.07 18.12
C SER A 14 11.86 -20.13 16.73
N ILE A 15 11.26 -21.26 16.35
CA ILE A 15 10.59 -21.45 15.06
C ILE A 15 9.26 -20.67 15.00
N LEU A 16 8.53 -20.59 16.12
CA LEU A 16 7.27 -19.85 16.21
C LEU A 16 7.44 -18.33 16.13
N SER A 17 8.60 -17.79 16.50
CA SER A 17 8.88 -16.36 16.43
C SER A 17 9.24 -15.86 15.02
N ILE A 18 9.54 -16.73 14.07
CA ILE A 18 9.87 -16.35 12.68
C ILE A 18 8.63 -15.91 11.89
N ASN A 19 7.41 -16.30 12.30
CA ASN A 19 6.16 -15.97 11.60
C ASN A 19 5.71 -14.50 11.72
N HIS A 20 6.35 -13.67 12.54
CA HIS A 20 6.01 -12.26 12.71
C HIS A 20 6.90 -11.29 11.92
N ALA A 21 7.86 -11.81 11.10
CA ALA A 21 8.89 -11.00 10.45
C ALA A 21 8.48 -10.43 9.08
N PHE A 22 7.30 -10.77 8.53
CA PHE A 22 6.90 -10.38 7.18
C PHE A 22 5.64 -9.50 7.20
N SER A 23 5.83 -8.22 7.46
CA SER A 23 4.83 -7.19 7.22
C SER A 23 5.41 -6.13 6.31
N GLU A 24 4.62 -5.65 5.36
CA GLU A 24 4.97 -4.55 4.49
C GLU A 24 4.08 -3.35 4.78
N LYS A 25 4.63 -2.17 4.60
CA LYS A 25 3.90 -0.91 4.62
C LYS A 25 4.03 -0.25 3.27
N TRP A 26 2.89 0.07 2.66
CA TRP A 26 2.83 0.83 1.44
C TRP A 26 2.27 2.22 1.71
N ASP A 27 2.84 3.21 1.05
CA ASP A 27 2.34 4.58 1.06
C ASP A 27 1.57 4.82 -0.24
N MET A 28 0.28 5.17 -0.10
CA MET A 28 -0.61 5.45 -1.23
C MET A 28 -0.75 6.95 -1.43
N ALA A 29 -0.24 7.44 -2.55
CA ALA A 29 -0.37 8.85 -2.93
C ALA A 29 -1.75 9.12 -3.55
N LEU A 30 -2.48 10.09 -3.00
CA LEU A 30 -3.79 10.52 -3.48
C LEU A 30 -3.75 11.99 -3.87
N ALA A 31 -4.28 12.30 -5.06
CA ALA A 31 -4.29 13.66 -5.60
C ALA A 31 -5.29 14.58 -4.90
N TYR A 32 -6.41 14.02 -4.44
CA TYR A 32 -7.53 14.79 -3.93
C TYR A 32 -7.61 14.78 -2.41
N GLY A 33 -8.24 15.82 -1.85
CA GLY A 33 -8.45 15.93 -0.41
C GLY A 33 -9.28 14.78 0.16
N ALA A 34 -9.17 14.55 1.46
CA ALA A 34 -9.82 13.43 2.15
C ALA A 34 -11.34 13.42 2.01
N GLY A 35 -11.99 14.59 1.85
CA GLY A 35 -13.43 14.71 1.64
C GLY A 35 -13.89 14.39 0.22
N ASN A 36 -12.99 14.25 -0.72
CA ASN A 36 -13.32 13.87 -2.10
C ASN A 36 -13.63 12.38 -2.17
N PHE A 37 -14.66 12.00 -2.95
CA PHE A 37 -15.12 10.60 -3.00
C PHE A 37 -14.05 9.62 -3.53
N HIS A 38 -13.16 10.05 -4.42
CA HIS A 38 -12.04 9.22 -4.89
C HIS A 38 -11.09 8.88 -3.75
N SER A 39 -10.73 9.88 -2.95
CA SER A 39 -9.86 9.68 -1.79
C SER A 39 -10.54 8.85 -0.71
N ALA A 40 -11.84 9.05 -0.48
CA ALA A 40 -12.62 8.25 0.46
C ALA A 40 -12.67 6.78 0.03
N ASN A 41 -12.91 6.52 -1.26
CA ASN A 41 -12.92 5.17 -1.81
C ASN A 41 -11.53 4.50 -1.70
N ALA A 42 -10.47 5.21 -2.03
CA ALA A 42 -9.10 4.71 -1.92
C ALA A 42 -8.72 4.41 -0.46
N THR A 43 -9.17 5.24 0.46
CA THR A 43 -8.95 5.05 1.91
C THR A 43 -9.67 3.80 2.42
N GLU A 44 -10.88 3.56 1.97
CA GLU A 44 -11.62 2.34 2.31
C GLU A 44 -10.97 1.10 1.72
N PHE A 45 -10.52 1.16 0.48
CA PHE A 45 -9.73 0.10 -0.14
C PHE A 45 -8.49 -0.22 0.71
N ALA A 46 -7.73 0.79 1.10
CA ALA A 46 -6.53 0.63 1.91
C ALA A 46 -6.83 -0.03 3.26
N LYS A 47 -7.91 0.38 3.92
CA LYS A 47 -8.40 -0.22 5.16
C LYS A 47 -8.76 -1.69 4.97
N ASN A 48 -9.51 -2.01 3.93
CA ASN A 48 -9.93 -3.37 3.64
C ASN A 48 -8.75 -4.30 3.36
N VAL A 49 -7.78 -3.86 2.58
CA VAL A 49 -6.56 -4.64 2.32
C VAL A 49 -5.77 -4.88 3.60
N THR A 50 -5.61 -3.85 4.43
CA THR A 50 -4.90 -3.95 5.71
C THR A 50 -5.59 -4.97 6.63
N GLU A 51 -6.91 -4.89 6.77
CA GLU A 51 -7.68 -5.81 7.61
C GLU A 51 -7.69 -7.23 7.05
N LYS A 52 -7.98 -7.40 5.76
CA LYS A 52 -8.08 -8.73 5.11
C LYS A 52 -6.74 -9.46 5.03
N SER A 53 -5.63 -8.73 5.00
CA SER A 53 -4.30 -9.32 5.04
C SER A 53 -3.84 -9.68 6.47
N GLY A 54 -4.65 -9.35 7.49
CA GLY A 54 -4.25 -9.55 8.89
C GLY A 54 -3.05 -8.69 9.29
N GLY A 55 -2.90 -7.53 8.67
CA GLY A 55 -1.77 -6.62 8.90
C GLY A 55 -0.47 -7.00 8.19
N LYS A 56 -0.48 -8.02 7.33
CA LYS A 56 0.69 -8.38 6.51
C LYS A 56 1.02 -7.31 5.49
N LEU A 57 0.01 -6.59 5.00
CA LEU A 57 0.16 -5.42 4.18
C LEU A 57 -0.64 -4.27 4.79
N THR A 58 0.04 -3.24 5.25
CA THR A 58 -0.59 -2.00 5.72
C THR A 58 -0.47 -0.95 4.63
N ILE A 59 -1.59 -0.43 4.15
CA ILE A 59 -1.61 0.68 3.20
C ILE A 59 -1.99 1.96 3.94
N VAL A 60 -1.10 2.94 3.91
CA VAL A 60 -1.32 4.27 4.49
C VAL A 60 -1.63 5.24 3.36
N THR A 61 -2.79 5.90 3.43
CA THR A 61 -3.20 6.89 2.44
C THR A 61 -2.67 8.28 2.78
N HIS A 62 -2.28 9.02 1.74
CA HIS A 62 -1.79 10.40 1.84
C HIS A 62 -2.62 11.29 0.90
N PRO A 63 -3.78 11.80 1.38
CA PRO A 63 -4.68 12.60 0.55
C PRO A 63 -4.16 14.01 0.29
N GLY A 64 -4.80 14.71 -0.66
CA GLY A 64 -4.57 16.11 -0.92
C GLY A 64 -3.21 16.43 -1.53
N GLY A 65 -2.58 15.49 -2.21
CA GLY A 65 -1.24 15.70 -2.78
C GLY A 65 -0.15 15.82 -1.72
N SER A 66 -0.39 15.35 -0.49
CA SER A 66 0.55 15.53 0.63
C SER A 66 1.82 14.69 0.50
N LEU A 67 1.77 13.57 -0.19
CA LEU A 67 2.97 12.78 -0.49
C LEU A 67 3.57 13.18 -1.84
N PHE A 68 2.74 13.19 -2.89
CA PHE A 68 3.07 13.67 -4.23
C PHE A 68 1.86 14.40 -4.81
N LYS A 69 2.11 15.52 -5.51
CA LYS A 69 1.05 16.22 -6.24
C LYS A 69 0.49 15.35 -7.35
N GLY A 70 -0.78 15.59 -7.71
CA GLY A 70 -1.49 14.77 -8.69
C GLY A 70 -0.72 14.50 -9.97
N GLY A 71 -0.08 15.51 -10.55
CA GLY A 71 0.73 15.38 -11.77
C GLY A 71 2.01 14.57 -11.61
N GLU A 72 2.43 14.27 -10.38
CA GLU A 72 3.68 13.56 -10.07
C GLU A 72 3.43 12.10 -9.65
N ILE A 73 2.18 11.72 -9.35
CA ILE A 73 1.85 10.40 -8.79
C ILE A 73 2.25 9.26 -9.72
N PHE A 74 1.91 9.34 -11.00
CA PHE A 74 2.25 8.31 -11.97
C PHE A 74 3.76 8.06 -12.03
N ARG A 75 4.52 9.13 -12.12
CA ARG A 75 5.99 9.06 -12.13
C ARG A 75 6.55 8.48 -10.82
N ALA A 76 6.00 8.89 -9.68
CA ALA A 76 6.44 8.41 -8.37
C ALA A 76 6.25 6.90 -8.22
N VAL A 77 5.12 6.37 -8.69
CA VAL A 77 4.86 4.92 -8.67
C VAL A 77 5.77 4.20 -9.66
N ARG A 78 5.89 4.73 -10.88
CA ARG A 78 6.76 4.14 -11.92
C ARG A 78 8.23 4.06 -11.50
N THR A 79 8.71 5.04 -10.76
CA THR A 79 10.12 5.11 -10.30
C THR A 79 10.35 4.50 -8.92
N GLY A 80 9.32 3.92 -8.30
CA GLY A 80 9.45 3.25 -7.00
C GLY A 80 9.49 4.19 -5.80
N GLN A 81 9.16 5.48 -5.97
CA GLN A 81 9.09 6.44 -4.86
C GLN A 81 7.83 6.27 -4.01
N ALA A 82 6.77 5.72 -4.59
CA ALA A 82 5.59 5.26 -3.88
C ALA A 82 5.22 3.88 -4.41
N GLN A 83 4.70 3.03 -3.54
CA GLN A 83 4.32 1.67 -3.93
C GLN A 83 3.01 1.63 -4.71
N ILE A 84 2.11 2.57 -4.42
CA ILE A 84 0.77 2.63 -4.99
C ILE A 84 0.31 4.09 -5.04
N GLY A 85 -0.59 4.41 -5.95
CA GLY A 85 -1.19 5.72 -6.06
C GLY A 85 -2.51 5.64 -6.80
N GLU A 86 -3.31 6.68 -6.68
CA GLU A 86 -4.57 6.81 -7.43
C GLU A 86 -4.52 8.06 -8.28
N ARG A 87 -4.96 7.93 -9.51
CA ARG A 87 -5.02 9.02 -10.48
C ARG A 87 -6.14 8.76 -11.48
N PHE A 88 -6.85 9.81 -11.91
CA PHE A 88 -7.74 9.69 -13.05
C PHE A 88 -6.99 9.24 -14.30
N MET A 89 -7.52 8.26 -14.99
CA MET A 89 -6.93 7.74 -16.23
C MET A 89 -6.80 8.84 -17.27
N SER A 90 -7.83 9.68 -17.43
CA SER A 90 -7.84 10.81 -18.38
C SER A 90 -6.72 11.84 -18.10
N ALA A 91 -6.26 11.96 -16.86
CA ALA A 91 -5.14 12.85 -16.52
C ALA A 91 -3.79 12.35 -17.03
N LEU A 92 -3.72 11.12 -17.52
CA LEU A 92 -2.52 10.47 -18.05
C LEU A 92 -2.43 10.51 -19.59
N GLY A 93 -3.24 11.36 -20.25
CA GLY A 93 -3.27 11.48 -21.71
C GLY A 93 -1.92 11.85 -22.33
N LYS A 94 -1.04 12.53 -21.59
CA LYS A 94 0.33 12.81 -22.02
C LYS A 94 1.21 11.55 -22.12
N GLU A 95 0.87 10.52 -21.34
CA GLU A 95 1.59 9.24 -21.36
C GLU A 95 1.05 8.36 -22.51
N ASP A 96 -0.28 8.33 -22.70
CA ASP A 96 -0.94 7.64 -23.79
C ASP A 96 -2.31 8.31 -24.06
N PRO A 97 -2.56 8.82 -25.27
CA PRO A 97 -3.83 9.44 -25.64
C PRO A 97 -5.05 8.54 -25.47
N LEU A 98 -4.88 7.22 -25.53
CA LEU A 98 -5.99 6.26 -25.32
C LEU A 98 -6.55 6.32 -23.90
N LEU A 99 -5.80 6.85 -22.95
CA LEU A 99 -6.23 7.00 -21.56
C LEU A 99 -7.26 8.13 -21.37
N GLU A 100 -7.52 8.93 -22.38
CA GLU A 100 -8.53 10.00 -22.37
C GLU A 100 -9.87 9.59 -22.98
N VAL A 101 -10.00 8.40 -23.52
CA VAL A 101 -11.19 7.97 -24.30
C VAL A 101 -12.48 8.04 -23.47
N ASP A 102 -12.44 7.70 -22.22
CA ASP A 102 -13.61 7.71 -21.33
C ASP A 102 -14.01 9.09 -20.83
N SER A 103 -13.23 10.12 -21.10
CA SER A 103 -13.52 11.50 -20.73
C SER A 103 -14.11 12.34 -21.87
N GLN A 104 -14.33 11.76 -23.05
CA GLN A 104 -14.85 12.42 -24.24
C GLN A 104 -16.36 12.68 -24.17
#